data_db659717278ce96df79ee7173b7f2e50
#
_entry.id   db659717278ce96df79ee7173b7f2e50
#
_cell.length_a   1.000
_cell.length_b   1.000
_cell.length_c   1.000
_cell.angle_alpha   90.00
_cell.angle_beta   90.00
_cell.angle_gamma   90.00
#
_symmetry.space_group_name_H-M   'P 1'
#
loop_
_entity.id
_entity.type
_entity.pdbx_description
1 polymer ?
#
loop_
_entity_poly.entity_id
_entity_poly.type
_entity_poly.pdbx_seq_one_letter_code
_entity_poly.pdbx_strand_id
1 'polypeptide(L)'
;MPSKQASKQEHTDACRVLVWMCRDCSNVVTDSIEKADEIINNPKYKRILVSISGGSDSDDVLDLCTKLDISHKCIYVWFDTGLEYQATKEHLKYLESKYHINIIREKAIKPIPVSCKEFGQPFLSKRVSDYVTRLQKHGFQWEDEPFEVLYKKYPKCRSALRWWCNMWDNKGEKSSQFNINRNAYLKEFLISNHPTFSISNKCCDYAKKNVAHQAIKQYDAQLNIIGIRKAEGGVRASAYKRCFDEGDGVDNLRPIFWWNNDDKVDYENTLNVVHSDCYSVYGLPRTGCVGCPYARDLEGELKVIEKYEPRLYRAVTNVFSDSYEYRKKYKEFVKEMKIKGIKPRKD
;
A
#
# COMPACT_ATOMS: atom_id res chain seq x y z
N MET A 1 -35.75 -25.11 -20.68
CA MET A 1 -34.59 -24.47 -20.05
C MET A 1 -34.66 -24.76 -18.56
N PRO A 2 -33.80 -25.52 -17.93
CA PRO A 2 -33.83 -25.75 -16.51
C PRO A 2 -33.30 -24.53 -15.77
N SER A 3 -34.09 -24.02 -14.84
CA SER A 3 -33.74 -22.97 -13.91
C SER A 3 -32.50 -23.39 -13.11
N LYS A 4 -31.43 -22.61 -13.20
CA LYS A 4 -30.31 -22.70 -12.26
C LYS A 4 -30.80 -22.26 -10.89
N GLN A 5 -31.31 -23.19 -10.09
CA GLN A 5 -31.36 -23.03 -8.65
C GLN A 5 -29.91 -22.98 -8.18
N ALA A 6 -29.42 -21.79 -7.84
CA ALA A 6 -28.20 -21.66 -7.06
C ALA A 6 -28.47 -22.38 -5.73
N SER A 7 -27.81 -23.49 -5.48
CA SER A 7 -27.79 -24.13 -4.17
C SER A 7 -27.29 -23.09 -3.18
N LYS A 8 -28.12 -22.69 -2.21
CA LYS A 8 -27.65 -21.90 -1.06
C LYS A 8 -26.57 -22.74 -0.39
N GLN A 9 -25.33 -22.32 -0.54
CA GLN A 9 -24.21 -22.93 0.17
C GLN A 9 -24.45 -22.63 1.65
N GLU A 10 -24.56 -23.69 2.47
CA GLU A 10 -24.74 -23.51 3.92
C GLU A 10 -23.43 -22.98 4.49
N HIS A 11 -23.55 -21.89 5.27
CA HIS A 11 -22.41 -21.33 6.00
C HIS A 11 -21.95 -22.26 7.11
N THR A 12 -20.66 -22.21 7.43
CA THR A 12 -20.06 -22.98 8.51
C THR A 12 -20.61 -22.57 9.88
N ASP A 13 -20.55 -23.43 10.86
CA ASP A 13 -20.94 -23.09 12.24
C ASP A 13 -20.08 -21.97 12.80
N ALA A 14 -18.79 -21.92 12.42
CA ALA A 14 -17.88 -20.83 12.77
C ALA A 14 -18.39 -19.49 12.22
N CYS A 15 -18.85 -19.44 10.97
CA CYS A 15 -19.47 -18.27 10.36
C CYS A 15 -20.73 -17.83 11.11
N ARG A 16 -21.63 -18.78 11.41
CA ARG A 16 -22.88 -18.47 12.14
C ARG A 16 -22.62 -17.87 13.51
N VAL A 17 -21.64 -18.41 14.25
CA VAL A 17 -21.20 -17.86 15.55
C VAL A 17 -20.63 -16.45 15.37
N LEU A 18 -19.77 -16.24 14.38
CA LEU A 18 -19.15 -14.93 14.17
C LEU A 18 -20.17 -13.86 13.74
N VAL A 19 -21.11 -14.19 12.85
CA VAL A 19 -22.23 -13.33 12.45
C VAL A 19 -23.10 -13.00 13.66
N TRP A 20 -23.39 -13.99 14.52
CA TRP A 20 -24.15 -13.74 15.75
C TRP A 20 -23.41 -12.82 16.72
N MET A 21 -22.11 -12.96 16.87
CA MET A 21 -21.30 -12.01 17.69
C MET A 21 -21.35 -10.60 17.12
N CYS A 22 -21.32 -10.45 15.79
CA CYS A 22 -21.39 -9.18 15.07
C CYS A 22 -22.84 -8.75 14.72
N ARG A 23 -23.86 -9.27 15.38
CA ARG A 23 -25.27 -8.93 15.06
C ARG A 23 -25.62 -7.46 15.24
N ASP A 24 -24.88 -6.76 16.10
CA ASP A 24 -25.04 -5.31 16.35
C ASP A 24 -24.12 -4.46 15.46
N CYS A 25 -23.26 -5.08 14.65
CA CYS A 25 -22.49 -4.41 13.60
C CYS A 25 -23.36 -4.12 12.37
N SER A 26 -22.82 -3.34 11.43
CA SER A 26 -23.50 -3.06 10.18
C SER A 26 -23.68 -4.32 9.31
N ASN A 27 -24.69 -4.32 8.43
CA ASN A 27 -24.87 -5.41 7.45
C ASN A 27 -23.64 -5.60 6.55
N VAL A 28 -22.85 -4.54 6.31
CA VAL A 28 -21.60 -4.64 5.52
C VAL A 28 -20.60 -5.56 6.19
N VAL A 29 -20.54 -5.55 7.52
CA VAL A 29 -19.64 -6.43 8.30
C VAL A 29 -20.14 -7.88 8.20
N THR A 30 -21.41 -8.13 8.48
CA THR A 30 -21.99 -9.50 8.42
C THR A 30 -21.94 -10.10 7.02
N ASP A 31 -22.29 -9.34 5.99
CA ASP A 31 -22.17 -9.77 4.57
C ASP A 31 -20.70 -10.09 4.20
N SER A 32 -19.75 -9.34 4.75
CA SER A 32 -18.31 -9.58 4.53
C SER A 32 -17.85 -10.88 5.20
N ILE A 33 -18.35 -11.19 6.40
CA ILE A 33 -18.07 -12.43 7.12
C ILE A 33 -18.61 -13.63 6.32
N GLU A 34 -19.87 -13.57 5.90
CA GLU A 34 -20.53 -14.61 5.12
C GLU A 34 -19.81 -14.86 3.79
N LYS A 35 -19.44 -13.77 3.10
CA LYS A 35 -18.70 -13.87 1.84
C LYS A 35 -17.29 -14.43 2.02
N ALA A 36 -16.60 -14.07 3.11
CA ALA A 36 -15.30 -14.63 3.43
C ALA A 36 -15.39 -16.14 3.75
N ASP A 37 -16.40 -16.56 4.52
CA ASP A 37 -16.65 -17.97 4.82
C ASP A 37 -16.87 -18.79 3.55
N GLU A 38 -17.78 -18.31 2.67
CA GLU A 38 -18.08 -18.97 1.38
C GLU A 38 -16.81 -19.19 0.55
N ILE A 39 -15.91 -18.20 0.51
CA ILE A 39 -14.70 -18.28 -0.32
C ILE A 39 -13.60 -19.09 0.37
N ILE A 40 -13.31 -18.82 1.65
CA ILE A 40 -12.25 -19.51 2.39
C ILE A 40 -12.53 -21.03 2.45
N ASN A 41 -13.76 -21.40 2.73
CA ASN A 41 -14.14 -22.81 2.87
C ASN A 41 -14.52 -23.50 1.56
N ASN A 42 -14.45 -22.78 0.43
CA ASN A 42 -14.66 -23.39 -0.88
C ASN A 42 -13.63 -24.51 -1.12
N PRO A 43 -14.06 -25.73 -1.50
CA PRO A 43 -13.18 -26.87 -1.76
C PRO A 43 -12.22 -26.68 -2.94
N LYS A 44 -12.46 -25.66 -3.80
CA LYS A 44 -11.54 -25.24 -4.86
C LYS A 44 -10.17 -24.85 -4.30
N TYR A 45 -10.13 -24.21 -3.15
CA TYR A 45 -8.89 -23.71 -2.55
C TYR A 45 -8.34 -24.72 -1.53
N LYS A 46 -7.09 -25.14 -1.74
CA LYS A 46 -6.36 -26.04 -0.85
C LYS A 46 -5.31 -25.28 -0.04
N ARG A 47 -4.72 -24.25 -0.61
CA ARG A 47 -3.73 -23.38 0.02
C ARG A 47 -4.12 -21.93 -0.21
N ILE A 48 -4.24 -21.19 0.88
CA ILE A 48 -4.68 -19.81 0.92
C ILE A 48 -3.56 -18.98 1.54
N LEU A 49 -3.00 -18.03 0.80
CA LEU A 49 -1.98 -17.13 1.34
C LEU A 49 -2.68 -15.89 1.94
N VAL A 50 -2.42 -15.62 3.22
CA VAL A 50 -2.90 -14.43 3.93
C VAL A 50 -1.73 -13.51 4.19
N SER A 51 -1.73 -12.33 3.53
CA SER A 51 -0.66 -11.34 3.66
C SER A 51 -0.84 -10.50 4.92
N ILE A 52 0.06 -10.65 5.87
CA ILE A 52 0.07 -9.93 7.15
C ILE A 52 1.09 -8.81 7.11
N SER A 53 0.69 -7.60 7.49
CA SER A 53 1.58 -6.43 7.54
C SER A 53 1.82 -5.89 8.96
N GLY A 54 1.10 -6.38 9.96
CA GLY A 54 1.04 -5.81 11.30
C GLY A 54 0.40 -4.41 11.34
N GLY A 55 -0.34 -4.07 10.29
CA GLY A 55 -1.18 -2.89 10.23
C GLY A 55 -2.62 -3.23 10.56
N SER A 56 -3.40 -2.27 11.06
CA SER A 56 -4.73 -2.51 11.62
C SER A 56 -5.69 -3.25 10.67
N ASP A 57 -5.71 -2.89 9.39
CA ASP A 57 -6.55 -3.60 8.42
C ASP A 57 -6.10 -5.06 8.17
N SER A 58 -4.81 -5.36 8.35
CA SER A 58 -4.33 -6.75 8.25
C SER A 58 -4.61 -7.56 9.51
N ASP A 59 -4.74 -6.90 10.66
CA ASP A 59 -5.09 -7.54 11.92
C ASP A 59 -6.56 -8.00 11.88
N ASP A 60 -7.47 -7.15 11.34
CA ASP A 60 -8.87 -7.52 11.14
C ASP A 60 -9.02 -8.72 10.20
N VAL A 61 -8.25 -8.72 9.09
CA VAL A 61 -8.24 -9.85 8.14
C VAL A 61 -7.67 -11.11 8.77
N LEU A 62 -6.62 -10.98 9.58
CA LEU A 62 -6.06 -12.13 10.31
C LEU A 62 -7.07 -12.70 11.30
N ASP A 63 -7.72 -11.83 12.11
CA ASP A 63 -8.76 -12.23 13.05
C ASP A 63 -9.91 -12.96 12.36
N LEU A 64 -10.38 -12.42 11.24
CA LEU A 64 -11.43 -13.00 10.43
C LEU A 64 -11.01 -14.38 9.86
N CYS A 65 -9.83 -14.47 9.25
CA CYS A 65 -9.34 -15.71 8.65
C CYS A 65 -9.11 -16.81 9.70
N THR A 66 -8.57 -16.48 10.87
CA THR A 66 -8.34 -17.46 11.93
C THR A 66 -9.64 -18.06 12.49
N LYS A 67 -10.74 -17.29 12.47
CA LYS A 67 -12.05 -17.75 12.92
C LYS A 67 -12.81 -18.56 11.87
N LEU A 68 -12.62 -18.24 10.57
CA LEU A 68 -13.38 -18.88 9.48
C LEU A 68 -12.66 -20.06 8.83
N ASP A 69 -11.35 -20.19 8.93
CA ASP A 69 -10.58 -21.28 8.30
C ASP A 69 -10.66 -22.59 9.11
N ILE A 70 -11.80 -23.23 9.03
CA ILE A 70 -12.06 -24.50 9.74
C ILE A 70 -11.22 -25.70 9.26
N SER A 71 -10.61 -25.57 8.09
CA SER A 71 -9.80 -26.65 7.46
C SER A 71 -8.30 -26.37 7.50
N HIS A 72 -7.87 -25.30 8.18
CA HIS A 72 -6.47 -24.89 8.33
C HIS A 72 -5.70 -24.77 7.00
N LYS A 73 -6.35 -24.15 6.00
CA LYS A 73 -5.79 -23.92 4.66
C LYS A 73 -4.98 -22.64 4.55
N CYS A 74 -5.15 -21.70 5.53
CA CYS A 74 -4.50 -20.41 5.53
C CYS A 74 -3.03 -20.50 5.93
N ILE A 75 -2.18 -19.87 5.11
CA ILE A 75 -0.76 -19.70 5.33
C ILE A 75 -0.54 -18.23 5.57
N TYR A 76 -0.19 -17.84 6.81
CA TYR A 76 0.01 -16.46 7.19
C TYR A 76 1.45 -16.03 6.88
N VAL A 77 1.62 -14.98 6.10
CA VAL A 77 2.94 -14.54 5.62
C VAL A 77 3.15 -13.05 5.88
N TRP A 78 4.25 -12.73 6.54
CA TRP A 78 4.73 -11.36 6.74
C TRP A 78 5.93 -11.08 5.84
N PHE A 79 5.85 -10.00 5.06
CA PHE A 79 6.93 -9.56 4.17
C PHE A 79 7.82 -8.55 4.89
N ASP A 80 8.97 -9.02 5.38
CA ASP A 80 9.97 -8.19 6.04
C ASP A 80 10.76 -7.36 5.04
N THR A 81 10.55 -6.06 5.02
CA THR A 81 11.17 -5.12 4.10
C THR A 81 12.59 -4.69 4.49
N GLY A 82 13.01 -5.03 5.72
CA GLY A 82 14.28 -4.59 6.32
C GLY A 82 14.20 -3.22 7.00
N LEU A 83 13.04 -2.53 6.94
CA LEU A 83 12.76 -1.28 7.66
C LEU A 83 11.36 -1.35 8.28
N GLU A 84 11.24 -2.07 9.37
CA GLU A 84 9.98 -2.25 10.10
C GLU A 84 10.12 -1.74 11.53
N TYR A 85 9.04 -1.15 12.07
CA TYR A 85 8.99 -0.76 13.48
C TYR A 85 9.20 -1.96 14.40
N GLN A 86 9.90 -1.75 15.51
CA GLN A 86 10.06 -2.80 16.51
C GLN A 86 8.69 -3.18 17.13
N ALA A 87 7.84 -2.17 17.36
CA ALA A 87 6.46 -2.39 17.81
C ALA A 87 5.65 -3.30 16.84
N THR A 88 5.86 -3.19 15.52
CA THR A 88 5.24 -4.11 14.55
C THR A 88 5.74 -5.54 14.73
N LYS A 89 7.05 -5.74 14.93
CA LYS A 89 7.62 -7.08 15.13
C LYS A 89 7.15 -7.75 16.42
N GLU A 90 7.00 -6.96 17.47
CA GLU A 90 6.46 -7.42 18.75
C GLU A 90 4.98 -7.77 18.64
N HIS A 91 4.22 -6.95 17.92
CA HIS A 91 2.83 -7.20 17.63
C HIS A 91 2.61 -8.50 16.83
N LEU A 92 3.44 -8.79 15.84
CA LEU A 92 3.36 -10.06 15.10
C LEU A 92 3.52 -11.28 16.02
N LYS A 93 4.45 -11.22 17.00
CA LYS A 93 4.61 -12.28 18.00
C LYS A 93 3.38 -12.40 18.91
N TYR A 94 2.79 -11.26 19.29
CA TYR A 94 1.53 -11.25 20.04
C TYR A 94 0.40 -11.93 19.25
N LEU A 95 0.27 -11.64 17.96
CA LEU A 95 -0.73 -12.27 17.08
C LEU A 95 -0.52 -13.79 16.96
N GLU A 96 0.73 -14.24 16.80
CA GLU A 96 1.05 -15.69 16.82
C GLU A 96 0.59 -16.35 18.12
N SER A 97 0.85 -15.73 19.26
CA SER A 97 0.44 -16.24 20.56
C SER A 97 -1.07 -16.20 20.74
N LYS A 98 -1.74 -15.10 20.40
CA LYS A 98 -3.18 -14.90 20.58
C LYS A 98 -4.01 -15.88 19.77
N TYR A 99 -3.62 -16.10 18.52
CA TYR A 99 -4.39 -16.94 17.57
C TYR A 99 -3.84 -18.35 17.41
N HIS A 100 -2.76 -18.70 18.13
CA HIS A 100 -2.09 -20.01 18.02
C HIS A 100 -1.71 -20.38 16.58
N ILE A 101 -1.20 -19.42 15.84
CA ILE A 101 -0.76 -19.55 14.45
C ILE A 101 0.75 -19.32 14.32
N ASN A 102 1.30 -19.72 13.18
CA ASN A 102 2.66 -19.36 12.77
C ASN A 102 2.60 -18.32 11.63
N ILE A 103 3.25 -17.18 11.80
CA ILE A 103 3.40 -16.17 10.76
C ILE A 103 4.77 -16.31 10.11
N ILE A 104 4.78 -16.82 8.89
CA ILE A 104 6.01 -17.06 8.14
C ILE A 104 6.63 -15.72 7.74
N ARG A 105 7.90 -15.53 8.08
CA ARG A 105 8.66 -14.34 7.71
C ARG A 105 9.33 -14.53 6.36
N GLU A 106 8.81 -13.86 5.33
CA GLU A 106 9.45 -13.77 4.02
C GLU A 106 10.31 -12.51 3.93
N LYS A 107 11.61 -12.71 3.75
CA LYS A 107 12.55 -11.60 3.61
C LYS A 107 12.43 -10.95 2.23
N ALA A 108 12.60 -9.63 2.19
CA ALA A 108 12.72 -8.89 0.95
C ALA A 108 13.78 -9.49 0.03
N ILE A 109 13.50 -9.57 -1.27
CA ILE A 109 14.50 -9.98 -2.28
C ILE A 109 15.71 -9.05 -2.20
N LYS A 110 15.45 -7.74 -2.07
CA LYS A 110 16.42 -6.73 -1.70
C LYS A 110 15.80 -5.85 -0.62
N PRO A 111 16.34 -5.83 0.61
CA PRO A 111 15.90 -4.92 1.66
C PRO A 111 15.92 -3.47 1.19
N ILE A 112 15.05 -2.64 1.77
CA ILE A 112 14.92 -1.23 1.37
C ILE A 112 16.25 -0.48 1.35
N PRO A 113 17.13 -0.57 2.37
CA PRO A 113 18.43 0.12 2.33
C PRO A 113 19.28 -0.28 1.13
N VAL A 114 19.31 -1.57 0.80
CA VAL A 114 20.06 -2.09 -0.35
C VAL A 114 19.45 -1.60 -1.67
N SER A 115 18.13 -1.68 -1.79
CA SER A 115 17.41 -1.20 -2.98
C SER A 115 17.60 0.31 -3.21
N CYS A 116 17.58 1.12 -2.15
CA CYS A 116 17.79 2.56 -2.25
C CYS A 116 19.23 2.90 -2.68
N LYS A 117 20.22 2.17 -2.16
CA LYS A 117 21.62 2.34 -2.55
C LYS A 117 21.86 1.96 -4.02
N GLU A 118 21.22 0.88 -4.49
CA GLU A 118 21.43 0.34 -5.84
C GLU A 118 20.64 1.08 -6.92
N PHE A 119 19.38 1.42 -6.65
CA PHE A 119 18.46 1.94 -7.67
C PHE A 119 18.07 3.40 -7.48
N GLY A 120 18.38 3.98 -6.32
CA GLY A 120 17.97 5.33 -5.96
C GLY A 120 16.83 5.38 -4.94
N GLN A 121 16.61 6.56 -4.39
CA GLN A 121 15.70 6.82 -3.28
C GLN A 121 14.30 7.25 -3.77
N PRO A 122 13.21 6.93 -3.03
CA PRO A 122 11.86 7.34 -3.40
C PRO A 122 11.62 8.84 -3.16
N PHE A 123 10.78 9.49 -3.99
CA PHE A 123 10.44 10.92 -3.87
C PHE A 123 8.94 11.17 -4.08
N LEU A 124 8.30 11.89 -3.19
CA LEU A 124 6.90 12.32 -3.12
C LEU A 124 5.85 11.20 -3.21
N SER A 125 5.88 10.40 -4.26
CA SER A 125 4.95 9.30 -4.47
C SER A 125 5.54 8.25 -5.42
N LYS A 126 4.98 7.02 -5.39
CA LYS A 126 5.40 5.97 -6.33
C LYS A 126 5.32 6.41 -7.79
N ARG A 127 4.27 7.17 -8.14
CA ARG A 127 4.04 7.63 -9.50
C ARG A 127 5.08 8.67 -9.92
N VAL A 128 5.32 9.67 -9.08
CA VAL A 128 6.35 10.68 -9.35
C VAL A 128 7.71 10.01 -9.49
N SER A 129 8.06 9.11 -8.55
CA SER A 129 9.32 8.38 -8.64
C SER A 129 9.43 7.52 -9.91
N ASP A 130 8.37 6.84 -10.33
CA ASP A 130 8.38 6.03 -11.55
C ASP A 130 8.63 6.89 -12.80
N TYR A 131 7.92 8.00 -12.94
CA TYR A 131 8.12 8.88 -14.09
C TYR A 131 9.48 9.58 -14.08
N VAL A 132 9.93 10.08 -12.93
CA VAL A 132 11.27 10.66 -12.79
C VAL A 132 12.35 9.63 -13.09
N THR A 133 12.24 8.40 -12.58
CA THR A 133 13.15 7.29 -12.92
C THR A 133 13.27 7.09 -14.42
N ARG A 134 12.15 7.08 -15.13
CA ARG A 134 12.14 6.89 -16.59
C ARG A 134 12.80 8.05 -17.33
N LEU A 135 12.56 9.29 -16.89
CA LEU A 135 13.20 10.47 -17.43
C LEU A 135 14.72 10.45 -17.19
N GLN A 136 15.16 10.22 -15.95
CA GLN A 136 16.59 10.11 -15.60
C GLN A 136 17.30 9.01 -16.38
N LYS A 137 16.68 7.83 -16.50
CA LYS A 137 17.24 6.67 -17.22
C LYS A 137 17.59 6.99 -18.69
N HIS A 138 16.88 7.93 -19.31
CA HIS A 138 17.06 8.31 -20.70
C HIS A 138 17.71 9.69 -20.87
N GLY A 139 18.32 10.24 -19.82
CA GLY A 139 19.11 11.46 -19.88
C GLY A 139 18.30 12.72 -20.16
N PHE A 140 17.05 12.77 -19.68
CA PHE A 140 16.18 13.93 -19.84
C PHE A 140 16.77 15.16 -19.16
N GLN A 141 16.83 16.30 -19.88
CA GLN A 141 17.50 17.53 -19.43
C GLN A 141 16.57 18.50 -18.72
N TRP A 142 15.39 18.08 -18.28
CA TRP A 142 14.38 18.87 -17.57
C TRP A 142 13.87 20.08 -18.35
N GLU A 143 13.80 19.94 -19.67
CA GLU A 143 13.40 20.99 -20.60
C GLU A 143 11.91 21.26 -20.56
N ASP A 144 11.51 22.53 -20.70
CA ASP A 144 10.11 22.96 -20.79
C ASP A 144 9.71 23.18 -22.25
N GLU A 145 9.65 22.09 -23.01
CA GLU A 145 9.31 22.10 -24.43
C GLU A 145 8.00 21.32 -24.67
N PRO A 146 7.33 21.55 -25.81
CA PRO A 146 6.17 20.79 -26.21
C PRO A 146 6.46 19.28 -26.35
N PHE A 147 5.43 18.48 -26.09
CA PHE A 147 5.55 17.01 -26.12
C PHE A 147 6.17 16.47 -27.41
N GLU A 148 5.79 17.00 -28.57
CA GLU A 148 6.26 16.57 -29.87
C GLU A 148 7.77 16.79 -30.04
N VAL A 149 8.29 17.88 -29.51
CA VAL A 149 9.72 18.21 -29.50
C VAL A 149 10.47 17.25 -28.58
N LEU A 150 9.98 17.10 -27.35
CA LEU A 150 10.59 16.20 -26.36
C LEU A 150 10.51 14.74 -26.79
N TYR A 151 9.40 14.31 -27.41
CA TYR A 151 9.25 12.94 -27.86
C TYR A 151 10.21 12.57 -29.00
N LYS A 152 10.55 13.53 -29.87
CA LYS A 152 11.61 13.33 -30.89
C LYS A 152 12.99 13.13 -30.24
N LYS A 153 13.28 13.87 -29.17
CA LYS A 153 14.56 13.74 -28.44
C LYS A 153 14.62 12.47 -27.59
N TYR A 154 13.49 12.10 -26.94
CA TYR A 154 13.42 11.02 -25.94
C TYR A 154 12.30 10.01 -26.26
N PRO A 155 12.37 9.27 -27.39
CA PRO A 155 11.27 8.43 -27.88
C PRO A 155 10.92 7.27 -26.93
N LYS A 156 11.87 6.83 -26.10
CA LYS A 156 11.67 5.76 -25.09
C LYS A 156 10.95 6.23 -23.82
N CYS A 157 10.69 7.53 -23.69
CA CYS A 157 10.07 8.13 -22.49
C CYS A 157 8.59 8.51 -22.67
N ARG A 158 7.90 8.06 -23.71
CA ARG A 158 6.56 8.52 -24.09
C ARG A 158 5.59 8.73 -22.94
N SER A 159 5.44 7.75 -22.06
CA SER A 159 4.49 7.86 -20.91
C SER A 159 4.94 8.88 -19.86
N ALA A 160 6.24 8.99 -19.62
CA ALA A 160 6.78 9.97 -18.67
C ALA A 160 6.71 11.39 -19.26
N LEU A 161 6.91 11.56 -20.58
CA LEU A 161 6.73 12.83 -21.25
C LEU A 161 5.26 13.27 -21.29
N ARG A 162 4.30 12.34 -21.46
CA ARG A 162 2.88 12.66 -21.32
C ARG A 162 2.54 13.18 -19.91
N TRP A 163 3.15 12.60 -18.86
CA TRP A 163 3.04 13.10 -17.51
C TRP A 163 3.66 14.50 -17.37
N TRP A 164 4.86 14.69 -17.91
CA TRP A 164 5.61 15.97 -17.86
C TRP A 164 4.89 17.11 -18.57
N CYS A 165 4.24 16.81 -19.70
CA CYS A 165 3.51 17.78 -20.54
C CYS A 165 1.99 17.82 -20.25
N ASN A 166 1.52 17.27 -19.14
CA ASN A 166 0.10 17.26 -18.74
C ASN A 166 -0.87 16.65 -19.78
N MET A 167 -0.42 15.65 -20.54
CA MET A 167 -1.17 15.09 -21.67
C MET A 167 -1.99 13.83 -21.32
N TRP A 168 -2.23 13.56 -20.04
CA TRP A 168 -3.15 12.52 -19.65
C TRP A 168 -4.55 13.12 -19.45
N ASP A 169 -5.44 12.83 -20.41
CA ASP A 169 -6.82 13.30 -20.35
C ASP A 169 -7.66 12.51 -19.37
N ASN A 170 -8.48 13.23 -18.62
CA ASN A 170 -9.67 12.67 -17.98
C ASN A 170 -10.88 13.02 -18.84
N LYS A 171 -11.80 12.10 -19.01
CA LYS A 171 -13.16 12.41 -19.49
C LYS A 171 -13.84 13.26 -18.42
N GLY A 172 -13.85 14.58 -18.59
CA GLY A 172 -14.44 15.56 -17.67
C GLY A 172 -13.49 16.68 -17.24
N GLU A 173 -13.97 17.66 -16.50
CA GLU A 173 -13.29 18.90 -16.13
C GLU A 173 -12.17 18.78 -15.10
N LYS A 174 -11.97 17.63 -14.49
CA LYS A 174 -10.92 17.43 -13.48
C LYS A 174 -9.61 17.02 -14.12
N SER A 175 -8.53 17.73 -13.76
CA SER A 175 -7.18 17.34 -14.19
C SER A 175 -6.85 15.89 -13.83
N SER A 176 -6.21 15.17 -14.74
CA SER A 176 -5.82 13.80 -14.51
C SER A 176 -4.83 13.67 -13.36
N GLN A 177 -5.06 12.67 -12.49
CA GLN A 177 -4.08 12.29 -11.47
C GLN A 177 -2.74 11.81 -12.06
N PHE A 178 -2.69 11.59 -13.38
CA PHE A 178 -1.49 11.16 -14.11
C PHE A 178 -0.72 12.34 -14.74
N ASN A 179 -1.10 13.57 -14.45
CA ASN A 179 -0.39 14.76 -14.88
C ASN A 179 0.53 15.29 -13.78
N ILE A 180 1.64 15.96 -14.16
CA ILE A 180 2.59 16.52 -13.20
C ILE A 180 1.98 17.65 -12.39
N ASN A 181 1.08 18.43 -12.99
CA ASN A 181 0.38 19.55 -12.34
C ASN A 181 -0.53 19.13 -11.17
N ARG A 182 -0.76 17.82 -10.99
CA ARG A 182 -1.40 17.30 -9.77
C ARG A 182 -0.62 17.63 -8.51
N ASN A 183 0.69 17.82 -8.63
CA ASN A 183 1.57 18.29 -7.57
C ASN A 183 1.94 19.75 -7.87
N ALA A 184 1.41 20.68 -7.07
CA ALA A 184 1.60 22.12 -7.28
C ALA A 184 3.09 22.48 -7.43
N TYR A 185 3.42 23.21 -8.48
CA TYR A 185 4.77 23.70 -8.80
C TYR A 185 5.84 22.59 -8.98
N LEU A 186 5.45 21.32 -9.15
CA LEU A 186 6.44 20.24 -9.25
C LEU A 186 7.28 20.33 -10.52
N LYS A 187 6.68 20.74 -11.64
CA LYS A 187 7.39 20.92 -12.91
C LYS A 187 8.42 22.04 -12.81
N GLU A 188 8.00 23.20 -12.30
CA GLU A 188 8.86 24.36 -12.09
C GLU A 188 10.02 24.04 -11.13
N PHE A 189 9.71 23.30 -10.05
CA PHE A 189 10.71 22.84 -9.11
C PHE A 189 11.75 21.94 -9.77
N LEU A 190 11.32 20.92 -10.54
CA LEU A 190 12.23 19.99 -11.22
C LEU A 190 13.09 20.68 -12.30
N ILE A 191 12.57 21.71 -12.97
CA ILE A 191 13.33 22.54 -13.91
C ILE A 191 14.42 23.35 -13.19
N SER A 192 14.07 24.03 -12.09
CA SER A 192 14.99 24.91 -11.35
C SER A 192 15.95 24.14 -10.44
N ASN A 193 15.53 22.98 -9.95
CA ASN A 193 16.24 22.17 -8.95
C ASN A 193 16.19 20.70 -9.37
N HIS A 194 16.74 20.38 -10.55
CA HIS A 194 16.76 18.98 -11.00
C HIS A 194 17.50 18.06 -10.02
N PRO A 195 17.03 16.81 -9.84
CA PRO A 195 17.60 15.92 -8.86
C PRO A 195 19.03 15.49 -9.25
N THR A 196 19.96 15.64 -8.31
CA THR A 196 21.38 15.23 -8.46
C THR A 196 21.63 13.77 -8.04
N PHE A 197 20.59 13.09 -7.57
CA PHE A 197 20.63 11.69 -7.17
C PHE A 197 19.58 10.87 -7.95
N SER A 198 19.73 9.56 -7.96
CA SER A 198 18.80 8.67 -8.61
C SER A 198 17.49 8.57 -7.82
N ILE A 199 16.36 8.90 -8.44
CA ILE A 199 15.03 8.72 -7.85
C ILE A 199 14.44 7.40 -8.36
N SER A 200 13.90 6.58 -7.43
CA SER A 200 13.34 5.27 -7.80
C SER A 200 12.26 4.81 -6.82
N ASN A 201 11.30 4.00 -7.32
CA ASN A 201 10.32 3.27 -6.53
C ASN A 201 10.66 1.77 -6.39
N LYS A 202 11.84 1.35 -6.83
CA LYS A 202 12.27 -0.06 -6.85
C LYS A 202 12.30 -0.72 -5.48
N CYS A 203 12.53 0.05 -4.41
CA CYS A 203 12.43 -0.47 -3.05
C CYS A 203 11.07 -1.14 -2.77
N CYS A 204 9.96 -0.58 -3.27
CA CYS A 204 8.64 -1.20 -3.13
C CYS A 204 8.48 -2.49 -3.94
N ASP A 205 9.07 -2.55 -5.14
CA ASP A 205 9.00 -3.74 -5.98
C ASP A 205 9.77 -4.91 -5.34
N TYR A 206 11.02 -4.67 -4.91
CA TYR A 206 11.89 -5.72 -4.36
C TYR A 206 11.57 -6.10 -2.93
N ALA A 207 11.04 -5.18 -2.12
CA ALA A 207 10.77 -5.45 -0.73
C ALA A 207 9.33 -5.96 -0.47
N LYS A 208 8.39 -5.74 -1.38
CA LYS A 208 7.00 -6.15 -1.17
C LYS A 208 6.40 -6.87 -2.37
N LYS A 209 6.31 -6.21 -3.54
CA LYS A 209 5.53 -6.73 -4.65
C LYS A 209 6.07 -8.05 -5.21
N ASN A 210 7.36 -8.09 -5.52
CA ASN A 210 7.98 -9.29 -6.11
C ASN A 210 8.06 -10.43 -5.09
N VAL A 211 8.26 -10.11 -3.79
CA VAL A 211 8.25 -11.11 -2.71
C VAL A 211 6.87 -11.75 -2.58
N ALA A 212 5.79 -10.94 -2.60
CA ALA A 212 4.43 -11.47 -2.56
C ALA A 212 4.14 -12.40 -3.75
N HIS A 213 4.56 -12.04 -4.97
CA HIS A 213 4.43 -12.89 -6.15
C HIS A 213 5.24 -14.19 -6.03
N GLN A 214 6.44 -14.13 -5.42
CA GLN A 214 7.24 -15.33 -5.15
C GLN A 214 6.60 -16.22 -4.10
N ALA A 215 6.10 -15.64 -3.01
CA ALA A 215 5.43 -16.39 -1.95
C ALA A 215 4.18 -17.13 -2.47
N ILE A 216 3.35 -16.48 -3.29
CA ILE A 216 2.19 -17.12 -3.95
C ILE A 216 2.63 -18.39 -4.71
N LYS A 217 3.71 -18.30 -5.48
CA LYS A 217 4.26 -19.45 -6.24
C LYS A 217 4.88 -20.49 -5.33
N GLN A 218 5.69 -20.08 -4.36
CA GLN A 218 6.41 -20.94 -3.43
C GLN A 218 5.44 -21.81 -2.61
N TYR A 219 4.34 -21.21 -2.14
CA TYR A 219 3.32 -21.91 -1.36
C TYR A 219 2.23 -22.53 -2.23
N ASP A 220 2.32 -22.41 -3.55
CA ASP A 220 1.30 -22.88 -4.51
C ASP A 220 -0.10 -22.44 -4.08
N ALA A 221 -0.25 -21.17 -3.72
CA ALA A 221 -1.49 -20.61 -3.23
C ALA A 221 -2.48 -20.38 -4.38
N GLN A 222 -3.71 -20.87 -4.23
CA GLN A 222 -4.78 -20.67 -5.20
C GLN A 222 -5.62 -19.44 -4.87
N LEU A 223 -5.59 -18.98 -3.62
CA LEU A 223 -6.26 -17.76 -3.15
C LEU A 223 -5.25 -16.91 -2.38
N ASN A 224 -5.26 -15.60 -2.65
CA ASN A 224 -4.49 -14.60 -1.93
C ASN A 224 -5.43 -13.65 -1.19
N ILE A 225 -5.29 -13.52 0.13
CA ILE A 225 -6.10 -12.66 0.98
C ILE A 225 -5.25 -11.49 1.46
N ILE A 226 -5.79 -10.26 1.30
CA ILE A 226 -5.11 -9.02 1.68
C ILE A 226 -6.05 -8.04 2.36
N GLY A 227 -5.57 -7.35 3.40
CA GLY A 227 -6.27 -6.27 4.09
C GLY A 227 -6.21 -4.97 3.27
N ILE A 228 -7.27 -4.68 2.53
CA ILE A 228 -7.45 -3.44 1.78
C ILE A 228 -8.88 -2.96 1.93
N ARG A 229 -9.05 -1.69 2.32
CA ARG A 229 -10.35 -1.03 2.36
C ARG A 229 -10.45 0.07 1.30
N LYS A 230 -11.61 0.20 0.68
CA LYS A 230 -11.92 1.30 -0.25
C LYS A 230 -11.88 2.65 0.47
N ALA A 231 -12.28 2.68 1.73
CA ALA A 231 -12.27 3.88 2.58
C ALA A 231 -10.86 4.46 2.84
N GLU A 232 -9.77 3.68 2.71
CA GLU A 232 -8.39 4.22 2.79
C GLU A 232 -8.11 5.27 1.69
N GLY A 233 -8.87 5.25 0.61
CA GLY A 233 -8.70 6.17 -0.52
C GLY A 233 -7.45 5.89 -1.37
N GLY A 234 -7.03 6.92 -2.12
CA GLY A 234 -5.80 6.89 -2.91
C GLY A 234 -5.81 5.89 -4.07
N VAL A 235 -4.63 5.35 -4.39
CA VAL A 235 -4.44 4.42 -5.52
C VAL A 235 -5.18 3.10 -5.29
N ARG A 236 -5.30 2.64 -4.05
CA ARG A 236 -5.98 1.37 -3.71
C ARG A 236 -7.48 1.45 -4.01
N ALA A 237 -8.15 2.54 -3.61
CA ALA A 237 -9.58 2.74 -3.89
C ALA A 237 -9.90 2.81 -5.39
N SER A 238 -8.96 3.27 -6.21
CA SER A 238 -9.14 3.36 -7.66
C SER A 238 -8.69 2.11 -8.42
N ALA A 239 -7.72 1.36 -7.87
CA ALA A 239 -7.17 0.16 -8.51
C ALA A 239 -8.10 -1.06 -8.38
N TYR A 240 -8.80 -1.18 -7.25
CA TYR A 240 -9.69 -2.30 -6.98
C TYR A 240 -11.16 -1.85 -7.03
N LYS A 241 -12.01 -2.68 -7.63
CA LYS A 241 -13.45 -2.39 -7.80
C LYS A 241 -14.34 -3.39 -7.06
N ARG A 242 -13.78 -4.50 -6.61
CA ARG A 242 -14.50 -5.63 -6.00
C ARG A 242 -13.73 -6.18 -4.80
N CYS A 243 -14.45 -6.81 -3.88
CA CYS A 243 -13.85 -7.54 -2.76
C CYS A 243 -13.20 -8.85 -3.21
N PHE A 244 -13.69 -9.44 -4.30
CA PHE A 244 -13.17 -10.68 -4.88
C PHE A 244 -12.95 -10.53 -6.37
N ASP A 245 -11.80 -11.00 -6.87
CA ASP A 245 -11.46 -11.08 -8.28
C ASP A 245 -10.85 -12.44 -8.57
N GLU A 246 -11.36 -13.12 -9.59
CA GLU A 246 -10.69 -14.27 -10.19
C GLU A 246 -9.49 -13.76 -10.99
N GLY A 247 -8.33 -14.38 -10.75
CA GLY A 247 -7.07 -14.01 -11.36
C GLY A 247 -6.48 -15.13 -12.22
N ASP A 248 -5.56 -14.77 -13.09
CA ASP A 248 -4.80 -15.75 -13.86
C ASP A 248 -3.82 -16.49 -12.93
N GLY A 249 -4.21 -17.69 -12.52
CA GLY A 249 -3.46 -18.59 -11.65
C GLY A 249 -3.65 -18.38 -10.14
N VAL A 250 -4.14 -17.23 -9.67
CA VAL A 250 -4.46 -16.97 -8.27
C VAL A 250 -5.64 -16.01 -8.12
N ASP A 251 -6.64 -16.42 -7.35
CA ASP A 251 -7.77 -15.55 -7.03
C ASP A 251 -7.41 -14.60 -5.87
N ASN A 252 -8.08 -13.45 -5.79
CA ASN A 252 -7.78 -12.45 -4.79
C ASN A 252 -9.04 -12.07 -3.99
N LEU A 253 -8.96 -12.18 -2.68
CA LEU A 253 -10.00 -11.78 -1.74
C LEU A 253 -9.52 -10.60 -0.87
N ARG A 254 -10.40 -9.63 -0.68
CA ARG A 254 -10.25 -8.47 0.20
C ARG A 254 -11.47 -8.45 1.11
N PRO A 255 -11.48 -9.21 2.19
CA PRO A 255 -12.71 -9.45 2.97
C PRO A 255 -13.34 -8.15 3.47
N ILE A 256 -12.51 -7.21 3.93
CA ILE A 256 -12.92 -5.92 4.52
C ILE A 256 -12.99 -4.77 3.50
N PHE A 257 -13.05 -5.06 2.18
CA PHE A 257 -12.93 -4.04 1.12
C PHE A 257 -13.97 -2.92 1.23
N TRP A 258 -15.19 -3.26 1.62
CA TRP A 258 -16.31 -2.31 1.69
C TRP A 258 -16.46 -1.65 3.05
N TRP A 259 -15.67 -2.07 4.07
CA TRP A 259 -15.76 -1.48 5.40
C TRP A 259 -15.35 -0.02 5.39
N ASN A 260 -16.17 0.82 5.99
CA ASN A 260 -15.81 2.18 6.37
C ASN A 260 -15.08 2.19 7.73
N ASN A 261 -14.86 3.36 8.34
CA ASN A 261 -14.15 3.42 9.61
C ASN A 261 -15.02 2.96 10.79
N ASP A 262 -16.32 3.21 10.73
CA ASP A 262 -17.26 2.84 11.79
C ASP A 262 -17.44 1.31 11.80
N ASP A 263 -17.66 0.69 10.61
CA ASP A 263 -17.71 -0.77 10.44
C ASP A 263 -16.49 -1.46 11.06
N LYS A 264 -15.31 -0.87 10.84
CA LYS A 264 -14.04 -1.39 11.36
C LYS A 264 -14.00 -1.29 12.89
N VAL A 265 -14.32 -0.14 13.45
CA VAL A 265 -14.33 0.09 14.90
C VAL A 265 -15.35 -0.82 15.60
N ASP A 266 -16.54 -0.99 15.02
CA ASP A 266 -17.59 -1.87 15.56
C ASP A 266 -17.11 -3.32 15.63
N TYR A 267 -16.48 -3.81 14.54
CA TYR A 267 -15.90 -5.16 14.49
C TYR A 267 -14.78 -5.32 15.53
N GLU A 268 -13.83 -4.39 15.57
CA GLU A 268 -12.69 -4.40 16.49
C GLU A 268 -13.13 -4.42 17.96
N ASN A 269 -14.11 -3.58 18.32
CA ASN A 269 -14.65 -3.52 19.66
C ASN A 269 -15.41 -4.81 20.03
N THR A 270 -16.21 -5.33 19.10
CA THR A 270 -17.03 -6.54 19.33
C THR A 270 -16.14 -7.77 19.55
N LEU A 271 -15.03 -7.88 18.81
CA LEU A 271 -14.17 -9.06 18.83
C LEU A 271 -12.86 -8.87 19.59
N ASN A 272 -12.68 -7.73 20.24
CA ASN A 272 -11.47 -7.37 20.99
C ASN A 272 -10.20 -7.52 20.12
N VAL A 273 -10.24 -6.98 18.90
CA VAL A 273 -9.07 -6.92 18.02
C VAL A 273 -8.09 -5.89 18.56
N VAL A 274 -6.87 -6.29 18.82
CA VAL A 274 -5.81 -5.42 19.36
C VAL A 274 -4.81 -5.13 18.27
N HIS A 275 -4.39 -3.87 18.18
CA HIS A 275 -3.41 -3.41 17.19
C HIS A 275 -2.04 -3.13 17.83
N SER A 276 -1.03 -3.00 16.96
CA SER A 276 0.33 -2.66 17.33
C SER A 276 0.41 -1.32 18.11
N ASP A 277 1.38 -1.23 19.01
CA ASP A 277 1.75 0.01 19.72
C ASP A 277 2.11 1.17 18.77
N CYS A 278 2.35 0.89 17.49
CA CYS A 278 2.43 1.93 16.47
C CYS A 278 1.17 2.82 16.45
N TYR A 279 -0.01 2.27 16.76
CA TYR A 279 -1.27 3.02 16.81
C TYR A 279 -1.54 3.61 18.18
N SER A 280 -1.54 2.78 19.22
CA SER A 280 -1.98 3.15 20.56
C SER A 280 -0.95 4.00 21.33
N VAL A 281 0.35 3.72 21.16
CA VAL A 281 1.46 4.38 21.87
C VAL A 281 2.14 5.43 21.01
N TYR A 282 2.45 5.10 19.74
CA TYR A 282 3.14 6.03 18.86
C TYR A 282 2.19 7.05 18.22
N GLY A 283 0.89 6.77 18.19
CA GLY A 283 -0.13 7.63 17.58
C GLY A 283 -0.03 7.72 16.05
N LEU A 284 0.56 6.73 15.40
CA LEU A 284 0.65 6.70 13.95
C LEU A 284 -0.71 6.33 13.34
N PRO A 285 -1.17 7.05 12.30
CA PRO A 285 -2.45 6.74 11.65
C PRO A 285 -2.39 5.47 10.79
N ARG A 286 -1.19 5.01 10.48
CA ARG A 286 -0.93 3.79 9.69
C ARG A 286 0.49 3.33 9.87
N THR A 287 0.72 2.03 9.72
CA THR A 287 2.05 1.45 9.64
C THR A 287 2.49 1.24 8.19
N GLY A 288 3.79 1.15 7.98
CA GLY A 288 4.41 0.90 6.69
C GLY A 288 5.91 0.73 6.84
N CYS A 289 6.67 0.90 5.75
CA CYS A 289 8.12 1.00 5.88
C CYS A 289 8.47 2.26 6.66
N VAL A 290 9.30 2.14 7.68
CA VAL A 290 9.66 3.23 8.60
C VAL A 290 10.30 4.39 7.86
N GLY A 291 9.84 5.62 8.13
CA GLY A 291 10.38 6.84 7.54
C GLY A 291 10.27 6.90 6.01
N CYS A 292 9.30 6.20 5.43
CA CYS A 292 9.13 6.17 3.97
C CYS A 292 8.92 7.59 3.40
N PRO A 293 9.73 8.05 2.42
CA PRO A 293 9.54 9.35 1.79
C PRO A 293 8.18 9.58 1.12
N TYR A 294 7.37 8.53 0.96
CA TYR A 294 5.98 8.63 0.50
C TYR A 294 4.97 8.95 1.61
N ALA A 295 5.41 8.99 2.87
CA ALA A 295 4.53 9.32 3.99
C ALA A 295 3.88 10.70 3.78
N ARG A 296 2.57 10.81 4.07
CA ARG A 296 1.84 12.08 3.91
C ARG A 296 2.42 13.13 4.86
N ASP A 297 2.55 12.81 6.13
CA ASP A 297 3.21 13.61 7.16
C ASP A 297 4.55 12.98 7.56
N LEU A 298 5.56 13.15 6.69
CA LEU A 298 6.89 12.61 6.95
C LEU A 298 7.53 13.25 8.18
N GLU A 299 7.34 14.55 8.39
CA GLU A 299 7.98 15.27 9.51
C GLU A 299 7.41 14.83 10.85
N GLY A 300 6.08 14.66 10.92
CA GLY A 300 5.43 14.09 12.10
C GLY A 300 5.88 12.66 12.37
N GLU A 301 5.93 11.81 11.31
CA GLU A 301 6.40 10.42 11.44
C GLU A 301 7.87 10.35 11.89
N LEU A 302 8.77 11.19 11.36
CA LEU A 302 10.17 11.23 11.78
C LEU A 302 10.35 11.61 13.25
N LYS A 303 9.56 12.57 13.77
CA LYS A 303 9.56 12.91 15.20
C LYS A 303 9.12 11.74 16.08
N VAL A 304 8.12 11.00 15.64
CA VAL A 304 7.65 9.78 16.33
C VAL A 304 8.74 8.72 16.34
N ILE A 305 9.39 8.47 15.20
CA ILE A 305 10.47 7.49 15.09
C ILE A 305 11.66 7.90 15.98
N GLU A 306 12.03 9.17 15.97
CA GLU A 306 13.12 9.71 16.83
C GLU A 306 12.84 9.47 18.31
N LYS A 307 11.59 9.71 18.74
CA LYS A 307 11.16 9.56 20.12
C LYS A 307 11.14 8.10 20.59
N TYR A 308 10.54 7.21 19.81
CA TYR A 308 10.25 5.85 20.23
C TYR A 308 11.27 4.81 19.73
N GLU A 309 11.89 5.04 18.56
CA GLU A 309 12.84 4.12 17.94
C GLU A 309 14.10 4.84 17.40
N PRO A 310 14.91 5.47 18.27
CA PRO A 310 16.03 6.33 17.88
C PRO A 310 17.11 5.64 17.05
N ARG A 311 17.27 4.33 17.18
CA ARG A 311 18.20 3.56 16.31
C ARG A 311 17.68 3.51 14.88
N LEU A 312 16.38 3.33 14.74
CA LEU A 312 15.71 3.27 13.44
C LEU A 312 15.67 4.67 12.79
N TYR A 313 15.47 5.72 13.59
CA TYR A 313 15.58 7.11 13.11
C TYR A 313 16.92 7.38 12.44
N ARG A 314 18.05 7.00 13.08
CA ARG A 314 19.38 7.12 12.49
C ARG A 314 19.54 6.30 11.21
N ALA A 315 18.97 5.11 11.15
CA ALA A 315 19.02 4.27 9.96
C ALA A 315 18.25 4.90 8.78
N VAL A 316 17.01 5.36 9.00
CA VAL A 316 16.19 5.93 7.92
C VAL A 316 16.69 7.28 7.44
N THR A 317 17.23 8.13 8.33
CA THR A 317 17.83 9.40 7.95
C THR A 317 19.08 9.22 7.10
N ASN A 318 19.84 8.13 7.31
CA ASN A 318 20.94 7.78 6.42
C ASN A 318 20.47 7.19 5.08
N VAL A 319 19.52 6.27 5.12
CA VAL A 319 18.99 5.58 3.90
C VAL A 319 18.30 6.53 2.94
N PHE A 320 17.57 7.51 3.45
CA PHE A 320 16.73 8.43 2.68
C PHE A 320 17.24 9.88 2.71
N SER A 321 18.51 10.11 3.03
CA SER A 321 19.11 11.46 3.19
C SER A 321 18.78 12.40 2.04
N ASP A 322 19.11 11.99 0.80
CA ASP A 322 18.92 12.84 -0.39
C ASP A 322 17.46 13.11 -0.64
N SER A 323 16.61 12.09 -0.46
CA SER A 323 15.17 12.21 -0.63
C SER A 323 14.54 13.16 0.39
N TYR A 324 14.98 13.11 1.65
CA TYR A 324 14.48 14.01 2.70
C TYR A 324 14.87 15.45 2.44
N GLU A 325 16.14 15.69 2.11
CA GLU A 325 16.62 17.02 1.75
C GLU A 325 15.89 17.57 0.51
N TYR A 326 15.75 16.76 -0.51
CA TYR A 326 15.08 17.18 -1.74
C TYR A 326 13.60 17.47 -1.54
N ARG A 327 12.93 16.67 -0.68
CA ARG A 327 11.54 16.91 -0.29
C ARG A 327 11.40 18.20 0.53
N LYS A 328 12.35 18.51 1.40
CA LYS A 328 12.39 19.78 2.15
C LYS A 328 12.55 20.97 1.19
N LYS A 329 13.51 20.90 0.26
CA LYS A 329 13.69 21.92 -0.79
C LYS A 329 12.41 22.14 -1.60
N TYR A 330 11.71 21.08 -1.98
CA TYR A 330 10.43 21.20 -2.69
C TYR A 330 9.36 21.89 -1.85
N LYS A 331 9.24 21.59 -0.56
CA LYS A 331 8.29 22.26 0.33
C LYS A 331 8.60 23.75 0.48
N GLU A 332 9.87 24.09 0.61
CA GLU A 332 10.35 25.48 0.70
C GLU A 332 10.04 26.24 -0.61
N PHE A 333 10.32 25.63 -1.74
CA PHE A 333 9.99 26.18 -3.06
C PHE A 333 8.48 26.45 -3.21
N VAL A 334 7.64 25.48 -2.84
CA VAL A 334 6.17 25.66 -2.88
C VAL A 334 5.72 26.81 -1.98
N LYS A 335 6.31 26.96 -0.81
CA LYS A 335 6.02 28.06 0.12
C LYS A 335 6.43 29.43 -0.48
N GLU A 336 7.61 29.48 -1.08
CA GLU A 336 8.12 30.69 -1.74
C GLU A 336 7.23 31.12 -2.92
N MET A 337 6.85 30.18 -3.79
CA MET A 337 5.98 30.45 -4.94
C MET A 337 4.61 31.01 -4.50
N LYS A 338 4.06 30.46 -3.40
CA LYS A 338 2.80 30.97 -2.83
C LYS A 338 2.95 32.38 -2.25
N ILE A 339 4.05 32.68 -1.55
CA ILE A 339 4.32 34.04 -1.00
C ILE A 339 4.44 35.04 -2.13
N LYS A 340 5.09 34.69 -3.24
CA LYS A 340 5.21 35.53 -4.44
C LYS A 340 3.91 35.66 -5.24
N GLY A 341 2.83 35.01 -4.83
CA GLY A 341 1.54 35.08 -5.54
C GLY A 341 1.54 34.35 -6.90
N ILE A 342 2.58 33.58 -7.20
CA ILE A 342 2.69 32.82 -8.47
C ILE A 342 1.71 31.67 -8.42
N LYS A 343 0.82 31.55 -9.41
CA LYS A 343 -0.13 30.43 -9.51
C LYS A 343 0.53 29.20 -10.12
N PRO A 344 0.22 27.97 -9.66
CA PRO A 344 0.68 26.76 -10.32
C PRO A 344 0.16 26.71 -11.76
N ARG A 345 0.96 26.19 -12.68
CA ARG A 345 0.50 25.95 -14.07
C ARG A 345 -0.69 24.98 -14.05
N LYS A 346 -1.68 25.26 -14.90
CA LYS A 346 -2.90 24.45 -15.02
C LYS A 346 -2.94 23.58 -16.27
N ASP A 347 -2.06 23.85 -17.19
CA ASP A 347 -1.91 23.24 -18.52
C ASP A 347 -1.09 21.94 -18.50
#